data_47f9877c86e89836b4115730123b9c35
#
_entry.id   47f9877c86e89836b4115730123b9c35
#
_cell.length_a   1.000
_cell.length_b   1.000
_cell.length_c   1.000
_cell.angle_alpha   90.00
_cell.angle_beta   90.00
_cell.angle_gamma   90.00
#
_symmetry.space_group_name_H-M   'P 1'
#
loop_
_entity.id
_entity.type
_entity.pdbx_description
1 polymer ?
#
loop_
_entity_poly.entity_id
_entity_poly.type
_entity_poly.pdbx_seq_one_letter_code
_entity_poly.pdbx_strand_id
1 'polypeptide(L)'
;MVFYKSIAALFFFSHLTTSLASETTKPWKRHTIDKSSTGADGTRLLDVNGDELDDIATGWEEGGIIRAYIHPGKAKAKELWPKVTVGKVKSPEDAVFADLDNDGAVDVISSCEGNNRKMFIHWAPKTKNQYLSESSWSTSVIPKTKNKQSWMYALPMQVDQKHGTDLVISSKGKGASVSWLQAPQNPRNVSEWRLHKLQDAGWIMSLIDIDMDNDGNKDILVSDRRGPNRGVYWLERPEDNKVIDSGEWKRHQIGGSDKEILFITTGDLDKDTKTDVIAIDKKSIIWFKKESDSWEEIIIPLPEGVGTGKSTAVCDVNGDKKNDIVFSCENSKGNLSGMRWLSWEQSPKLGLWKSHEIGGPEGHKYDRIEMYDVDGDGDLDALCCEEVDQLGVFWYENPHLN
;
A
#
# COMPACT_ATOMS: atom_id res chain seq x y z
N MET A 1 29.10 -67.06 -1.62
CA MET A 1 27.75 -66.53 -1.40
C MET A 1 27.87 -65.50 -0.26
N VAL A 2 28.06 -64.23 -0.63
CA VAL A 2 28.29 -63.14 0.31
C VAL A 2 27.05 -62.28 0.37
N PHE A 3 26.40 -62.19 1.54
CA PHE A 3 25.22 -61.36 1.79
C PHE A 3 25.69 -59.95 2.13
N TYR A 4 25.32 -58.96 1.26
CA TYR A 4 25.40 -57.54 1.59
C TYR A 4 24.12 -57.15 2.35
N LYS A 5 24.30 -56.67 3.61
CA LYS A 5 23.24 -56.01 4.37
C LYS A 5 23.28 -54.50 4.03
N SER A 6 22.24 -54.03 3.36
CA SER A 6 22.01 -52.57 3.18
C SER A 6 21.43 -52.00 4.45
N ILE A 7 22.11 -51.02 5.05
CA ILE A 7 21.63 -50.20 6.16
C ILE A 7 20.98 -48.97 5.53
N ALA A 8 19.67 -48.86 5.60
CA ALA A 8 18.93 -47.66 5.25
C ALA A 8 18.97 -46.69 6.44
N ALA A 9 19.67 -45.59 6.29
CA ALA A 9 19.66 -44.48 7.26
C ALA A 9 18.38 -43.65 7.02
N LEU A 10 17.46 -43.71 7.95
CA LEU A 10 16.30 -42.81 7.99
C LEU A 10 16.81 -41.44 8.56
N PHE A 11 16.86 -40.43 7.70
CA PHE A 11 17.02 -39.05 8.16
C PHE A 11 15.64 -38.54 8.63
N PHE A 12 15.47 -38.42 9.93
CA PHE A 12 14.37 -37.65 10.50
C PHE A 12 14.70 -36.15 10.37
N PHE A 13 14.09 -35.46 9.45
CA PHE A 13 14.01 -34.00 9.48
C PHE A 13 13.02 -33.60 10.59
N SER A 14 13.55 -33.25 11.76
CA SER A 14 12.75 -32.54 12.77
C SER A 14 12.53 -31.12 12.28
N HIS A 15 11.30 -30.80 11.89
CA HIS A 15 10.86 -29.41 11.73
C HIS A 15 10.84 -28.81 13.12
N LEU A 16 11.91 -28.07 13.48
CA LEU A 16 11.85 -27.15 14.61
C LEU A 16 10.91 -26.00 14.21
N THR A 17 9.67 -26.05 14.64
CA THR A 17 8.81 -24.86 14.69
C THR A 17 9.33 -24.01 15.82
N THR A 18 10.21 -23.05 15.52
CA THR A 18 10.56 -21.99 16.46
C THR A 18 9.35 -21.08 16.60
N SER A 19 8.63 -21.16 17.72
CA SER A 19 7.64 -20.16 18.07
C SER A 19 8.37 -18.84 18.33
N LEU A 20 7.95 -17.77 17.67
CA LEU A 20 8.39 -16.41 17.95
C LEU A 20 7.99 -16.07 19.40
N ALA A 21 8.99 -15.86 20.27
CA ALA A 21 8.73 -15.40 21.63
C ALA A 21 8.17 -13.97 21.56
N SER A 22 6.94 -13.79 22.03
CA SER A 22 6.32 -12.46 22.14
C SER A 22 6.90 -11.78 23.39
N GLU A 23 7.72 -10.75 23.20
CA GLU A 23 7.94 -9.77 24.26
C GLU A 23 6.71 -8.87 24.31
N THR A 24 5.96 -8.91 25.42
CA THR A 24 4.80 -8.04 25.66
C THR A 24 5.27 -6.64 25.98
N THR A 25 5.63 -5.86 24.96
CA THR A 25 5.77 -4.42 25.10
C THR A 25 4.37 -3.80 25.18
N LYS A 26 4.24 -2.66 25.88
CA LYS A 26 2.97 -1.93 25.91
C LYS A 26 2.62 -1.46 24.51
N PRO A 27 1.31 -1.41 24.14
CA PRO A 27 0.89 -0.77 22.91
C PRO A 27 1.38 0.68 22.83
N TRP A 28 1.66 1.13 21.64
CA TRP A 28 1.99 2.52 21.37
C TRP A 28 0.78 3.40 21.62
N LYS A 29 1.02 4.69 21.86
CA LYS A 29 -0.05 5.62 22.10
C LYS A 29 -0.71 6.01 20.79
N ARG A 30 -2.01 5.77 20.66
CA ARG A 30 -2.78 6.14 19.48
C ARG A 30 -3.25 7.60 19.53
N HIS A 31 -3.09 8.31 18.42
CA HIS A 31 -3.63 9.65 18.16
C HIS A 31 -4.63 9.61 17.00
N THR A 32 -5.83 10.10 17.22
CA THR A 32 -6.89 10.10 16.20
C THR A 32 -6.80 11.36 15.34
N ILE A 33 -6.68 11.19 14.03
CA ILE A 33 -6.77 12.26 13.03
C ILE A 33 -8.24 12.58 12.74
N ASP A 34 -9.03 11.55 12.44
CA ASP A 34 -10.47 11.67 12.20
C ASP A 34 -11.21 10.34 12.42
N LYS A 35 -12.39 10.40 13.07
CA LYS A 35 -13.31 9.27 13.23
C LYS A 35 -14.76 9.64 12.98
N SER A 36 -15.00 10.68 12.18
CA SER A 36 -16.32 11.26 12.01
C SER A 36 -17.11 10.73 10.80
N SER A 37 -16.61 9.66 10.16
CA SER A 37 -17.33 8.89 9.14
C SER A 37 -17.11 7.40 9.37
N THR A 38 -17.53 6.52 8.45
CA THR A 38 -17.50 5.06 8.59
C THR A 38 -16.76 4.41 7.43
N GLY A 39 -15.97 3.35 7.75
CA GLY A 39 -15.24 2.61 6.74
C GLY A 39 -14.09 3.40 6.13
N ALA A 40 -13.12 3.82 6.94
CA ALA A 40 -11.91 4.46 6.44
C ALA A 40 -11.05 3.40 5.74
N ASP A 41 -10.82 3.57 4.43
CA ASP A 41 -10.12 2.62 3.57
C ASP A 41 -8.95 3.30 2.85
N GLY A 42 -7.74 2.91 3.23
CA GLY A 42 -6.48 3.48 2.75
C GLY A 42 -6.14 4.87 3.28
N THR A 43 -4.85 5.10 3.40
CA THR A 43 -4.25 6.41 3.66
C THR A 43 -3.15 6.65 2.64
N ARG A 44 -3.18 7.82 1.96
CA ARG A 44 -2.17 8.20 0.97
C ARG A 44 -1.58 9.54 1.34
N LEU A 45 -0.26 9.60 1.34
CA LEU A 45 0.53 10.75 1.77
C LEU A 45 1.03 11.58 0.60
N LEU A 46 0.98 12.89 0.71
CA LEU A 46 1.65 13.86 -0.15
C LEU A 46 1.60 15.24 0.50
N ASP A 47 2.68 16.00 0.48
CA ASP A 47 2.67 17.43 0.81
C ASP A 47 1.94 18.22 -0.30
N VAL A 48 0.65 18.54 -0.09
CA VAL A 48 -0.16 19.23 -1.12
C VAL A 48 -0.07 20.75 -1.02
N ASN A 49 0.41 21.26 0.12
CA ASN A 49 0.45 22.69 0.36
C ASN A 49 1.86 23.30 0.28
N GLY A 50 2.93 22.47 0.26
CA GLY A 50 4.33 22.87 0.13
C GLY A 50 4.92 23.32 1.46
N ASP A 51 4.47 22.79 2.60
CA ASP A 51 4.98 23.08 3.92
C ASP A 51 5.97 22.03 4.47
N GLU A 52 6.34 21.05 3.63
CA GLU A 52 7.25 19.94 3.94
C GLU A 52 6.65 18.92 4.95
N LEU A 53 5.34 18.94 5.15
CA LEU A 53 4.61 17.97 5.95
C LEU A 53 3.58 17.25 5.08
N ASP A 54 3.55 15.94 5.16
CA ASP A 54 2.64 15.17 4.35
C ASP A 54 1.19 15.31 4.84
N ASP A 55 0.31 15.60 3.89
CA ASP A 55 -1.13 15.62 4.02
C ASP A 55 -1.71 14.24 3.67
N ILE A 56 -2.95 13.96 4.04
CA ILE A 56 -3.55 12.63 3.86
C ILE A 56 -4.80 12.70 2.98
N ALA A 57 -4.89 11.79 1.99
CA ALA A 57 -6.14 11.46 1.32
C ALA A 57 -6.67 10.11 1.81
N THR A 58 -8.00 10.00 2.01
CA THR A 58 -8.67 8.76 2.47
C THR A 58 -10.05 8.62 1.83
N GLY A 59 -10.35 7.41 1.36
CA GLY A 59 -11.72 6.97 1.07
C GLY A 59 -12.44 6.57 2.36
N TRP A 60 -13.74 6.85 2.45
CA TRP A 60 -14.62 6.35 3.52
C TRP A 60 -15.71 5.50 2.87
N GLU A 61 -15.48 4.20 2.79
CA GLU A 61 -16.25 3.29 1.94
C GLU A 61 -17.75 3.31 2.29
N GLU A 62 -18.12 3.04 3.54
CA GLU A 62 -19.49 3.02 4.00
C GLU A 62 -20.06 4.46 4.14
N GLY A 63 -19.21 5.42 4.47
CA GLY A 63 -19.57 6.83 4.56
C GLY A 63 -19.86 7.49 3.21
N GLY A 64 -19.34 6.92 2.14
CA GLY A 64 -19.54 7.40 0.77
C GLY A 64 -18.94 8.79 0.51
N ILE A 65 -17.79 9.08 1.09
CA ILE A 65 -17.08 10.35 0.97
C ILE A 65 -15.58 10.15 0.76
N ILE A 66 -14.97 11.15 0.13
CA ILE A 66 -13.51 11.27 0.04
C ILE A 66 -13.07 12.47 0.87
N ARG A 67 -12.05 12.28 1.68
CA ARG A 67 -11.48 13.35 2.52
C ARG A 67 -10.02 13.62 2.23
N ALA A 68 -9.65 14.88 2.36
CA ALA A 68 -8.28 15.32 2.50
C ALA A 68 -8.11 15.94 3.90
N TYR A 69 -6.95 15.68 4.51
CA TYR A 69 -6.54 16.20 5.81
C TYR A 69 -5.26 16.97 5.60
N ILE A 70 -5.24 18.21 6.10
CA ILE A 70 -4.04 19.06 6.07
C ILE A 70 -3.31 18.88 7.39
N HIS A 71 -2.02 18.59 7.31
CA HIS A 71 -1.18 18.42 8.49
C HIS A 71 -1.19 19.72 9.34
N PRO A 72 -1.55 19.67 10.64
CA PRO A 72 -1.75 20.87 11.44
C PRO A 72 -0.45 21.50 11.95
N GLY A 73 0.69 20.98 11.50
CA GLY A 73 2.02 21.29 12.03
C GLY A 73 2.39 20.38 13.22
N LYS A 74 3.68 20.07 13.38
CA LYS A 74 4.23 19.12 14.35
C LYS A 74 3.70 19.30 15.76
N ALA A 75 3.60 20.53 16.25
CA ALA A 75 3.11 20.82 17.61
C ALA A 75 1.64 20.45 17.85
N LYS A 76 0.83 20.27 16.80
CA LYS A 76 -0.60 19.91 16.86
C LYS A 76 -0.91 18.55 16.23
N ALA A 77 0.09 17.80 15.81
CA ALA A 77 -0.09 16.52 15.14
C ALA A 77 -0.93 15.52 15.98
N LYS A 78 -0.86 15.64 17.30
CA LYS A 78 -1.60 14.81 18.27
C LYS A 78 -3.07 15.19 18.47
N GLU A 79 -3.54 16.29 17.81
CA GLU A 79 -4.92 16.75 17.82
C GLU A 79 -5.70 16.17 16.61
N LEU A 80 -7.02 16.44 16.53
CA LEU A 80 -7.79 16.19 15.31
C LEU A 80 -7.32 17.12 14.18
N TRP A 81 -7.10 16.58 13.00
CA TRP A 81 -6.58 17.37 11.90
C TRP A 81 -7.66 18.20 11.18
N PRO A 82 -7.28 19.37 10.61
CA PRO A 82 -8.10 20.09 9.66
C PRO A 82 -8.42 19.20 8.45
N LYS A 83 -9.70 19.13 8.09
CA LYS A 83 -10.18 18.23 7.05
C LYS A 83 -11.20 18.85 6.13
N VAL A 84 -11.31 18.32 4.93
CA VAL A 84 -12.31 18.69 3.93
C VAL A 84 -12.88 17.44 3.24
N THR A 85 -14.18 17.45 2.98
CA THR A 85 -14.79 16.47 2.07
C THR A 85 -14.64 16.97 0.64
N VAL A 86 -13.72 16.37 -0.12
CA VAL A 86 -13.42 16.77 -1.50
C VAL A 86 -14.40 16.17 -2.50
N GLY A 87 -15.10 15.10 -2.12
CA GLY A 87 -16.11 14.44 -2.95
C GLY A 87 -17.06 13.54 -2.18
N LYS A 88 -18.25 13.34 -2.74
CA LYS A 88 -19.26 12.41 -2.24
C LYS A 88 -19.48 11.33 -3.29
N VAL A 89 -18.93 10.15 -3.07
CA VAL A 89 -18.94 9.00 -3.97
C VAL A 89 -19.18 7.73 -3.16
N LYS A 90 -19.97 6.79 -3.69
CA LYS A 90 -20.30 5.54 -2.99
C LYS A 90 -19.21 4.51 -3.18
N SER A 91 -18.93 3.74 -2.14
CA SER A 91 -17.96 2.63 -2.11
C SER A 91 -16.60 3.02 -2.70
N PRO A 92 -15.92 4.08 -2.18
CA PRO A 92 -14.53 4.33 -2.53
C PRO A 92 -13.60 3.29 -1.88
N GLU A 93 -12.68 2.75 -2.66
CA GLU A 93 -11.65 1.80 -2.23
C GLU A 93 -10.29 2.48 -2.02
N ASP A 94 -10.05 3.61 -2.67
CA ASP A 94 -8.78 4.34 -2.58
C ASP A 94 -9.00 5.81 -2.91
N ALA A 95 -8.14 6.66 -2.36
CA ALA A 95 -8.05 8.07 -2.70
C ALA A 95 -6.58 8.49 -2.73
N VAL A 96 -6.11 9.03 -3.85
CA VAL A 96 -4.71 9.42 -4.05
C VAL A 96 -4.59 10.85 -4.55
N PHE A 97 -3.55 11.53 -4.11
CA PHE A 97 -3.22 12.88 -4.55
C PHE A 97 -2.44 12.90 -5.86
N ALA A 98 -2.75 13.84 -6.76
CA ALA A 98 -1.92 14.19 -7.91
C ALA A 98 -2.31 15.55 -8.49
N ASP A 99 -1.34 16.32 -8.96
CA ASP A 99 -1.61 17.45 -9.86
C ASP A 99 -1.79 16.89 -11.28
N LEU A 100 -3.06 16.71 -11.69
CA LEU A 100 -3.39 16.05 -12.96
C LEU A 100 -3.31 16.98 -14.17
N ASP A 101 -3.51 18.26 -13.99
CA ASP A 101 -3.52 19.24 -15.09
C ASP A 101 -2.36 20.22 -15.07
N ASN A 102 -1.37 19.99 -14.18
CA ASN A 102 -0.16 20.76 -13.99
C ASN A 102 -0.45 22.25 -13.70
N ASP A 103 -1.54 22.52 -12.97
CA ASP A 103 -1.90 23.90 -12.59
C ASP A 103 -1.35 24.32 -11.22
N GLY A 104 -0.62 23.41 -10.56
CA GLY A 104 0.01 23.59 -9.26
C GLY A 104 -0.91 23.36 -8.07
N ALA A 105 -2.18 23.00 -8.31
CA ALA A 105 -3.11 22.55 -7.28
C ALA A 105 -3.21 21.02 -7.30
N VAL A 106 -3.13 20.40 -6.12
CA VAL A 106 -3.11 18.93 -6.03
C VAL A 106 -4.53 18.40 -5.93
N ASP A 107 -4.95 17.68 -6.96
CA ASP A 107 -6.25 17.04 -7.06
C ASP A 107 -6.29 15.73 -6.25
N VAL A 108 -7.50 15.16 -6.07
CA VAL A 108 -7.68 13.83 -5.50
C VAL A 108 -8.37 12.93 -6.52
N ILE A 109 -7.82 11.74 -6.73
CA ILE A 109 -8.42 10.69 -7.56
C ILE A 109 -8.99 9.63 -6.63
N SER A 110 -10.23 9.19 -6.88
CA SER A 110 -10.81 8.07 -6.15
C SER A 110 -11.29 6.95 -7.06
N SER A 111 -11.03 5.73 -6.62
CA SER A 111 -11.51 4.51 -7.24
C SER A 111 -12.72 3.97 -6.49
N CYS A 112 -13.73 3.48 -7.19
CA CYS A 112 -14.94 2.97 -6.58
C CYS A 112 -15.33 1.60 -7.13
N GLU A 113 -15.83 0.76 -6.23
CA GLU A 113 -16.28 -0.58 -6.53
C GLU A 113 -17.79 -0.80 -6.35
N GLY A 114 -18.18 -2.06 -6.09
CA GLY A 114 -19.54 -2.46 -5.79
C GLY A 114 -20.51 -2.08 -6.92
N ASN A 115 -21.51 -1.31 -6.58
CA ASN A 115 -22.49 -0.79 -7.56
C ASN A 115 -22.05 0.53 -8.21
N ASN A 116 -20.96 1.14 -7.78
CA ASN A 116 -20.53 2.45 -8.26
C ASN A 116 -19.38 2.40 -9.27
N ARG A 117 -18.74 1.31 -9.50
CA ARG A 117 -17.66 0.98 -10.48
C ARG A 117 -17.24 2.10 -11.44
N LYS A 118 -16.58 3.15 -10.88
CA LYS A 118 -16.12 4.35 -11.58
C LYS A 118 -14.84 4.87 -10.94
N MET A 119 -14.08 5.61 -11.74
CA MET A 119 -13.02 6.48 -11.24
C MET A 119 -13.51 7.92 -11.26
N PHE A 120 -13.17 8.67 -10.24
CA PHE A 120 -13.50 10.09 -10.12
C PHE A 120 -12.24 10.91 -9.95
N ILE A 121 -12.29 12.15 -10.42
CA ILE A 121 -11.32 13.19 -10.13
C ILE A 121 -12.04 14.26 -9.33
N HIS A 122 -11.50 14.62 -8.20
CA HIS A 122 -11.92 15.73 -7.35
C HIS A 122 -10.92 16.85 -7.57
N TRP A 123 -11.31 17.81 -8.41
CA TRP A 123 -10.47 18.93 -8.82
C TRP A 123 -10.28 19.92 -7.69
N ALA A 124 -9.04 20.19 -7.34
CA ALA A 124 -8.68 21.13 -6.30
C ALA A 124 -8.93 22.59 -6.70
N PRO A 125 -9.19 23.47 -5.75
CA PRO A 125 -9.15 24.91 -6.01
C PRO A 125 -7.72 25.37 -6.25
N LYS A 126 -7.49 26.29 -7.20
CA LYS A 126 -6.15 26.82 -7.53
C LYS A 126 -5.47 27.53 -6.37
N THR A 127 -6.23 27.96 -5.39
CA THR A 127 -5.74 28.72 -4.25
C THR A 127 -5.68 27.84 -3.02
N LYS A 128 -4.47 27.51 -2.53
CA LYS A 128 -4.22 26.60 -1.42
C LYS A 128 -5.01 26.94 -0.14
N ASN A 129 -5.24 28.22 0.17
CA ASN A 129 -6.04 28.63 1.32
C ASN A 129 -7.54 28.23 1.21
N GLN A 130 -8.00 27.75 0.05
CA GLN A 130 -9.34 27.22 -0.18
C GLN A 130 -9.41 25.69 -0.10
N TYR A 131 -8.29 25.00 0.13
CA TYR A 131 -8.26 23.52 0.21
C TYR A 131 -9.23 23.00 1.28
N LEU A 132 -9.41 23.68 2.38
CA LEU A 132 -10.36 23.29 3.43
C LEU A 132 -11.82 23.75 3.17
N SER A 133 -12.12 24.33 2.01
CA SER A 133 -13.46 24.76 1.60
C SER A 133 -14.10 23.71 0.69
N GLU A 134 -15.05 22.92 1.20
CA GLU A 134 -15.74 21.86 0.43
C GLU A 134 -16.36 22.41 -0.88
N SER A 135 -16.95 23.61 -0.84
CA SER A 135 -17.58 24.23 -2.02
C SER A 135 -16.60 24.65 -3.12
N SER A 136 -15.30 24.67 -2.83
CA SER A 136 -14.25 25.03 -3.78
C SER A 136 -13.74 23.84 -4.60
N TRP A 137 -14.09 22.60 -4.19
CA TRP A 137 -13.76 21.38 -4.92
C TRP A 137 -14.87 21.03 -5.93
N SER A 138 -14.49 20.42 -7.04
CA SER A 138 -15.46 19.94 -8.03
C SER A 138 -15.14 18.50 -8.44
N THR A 139 -16.18 17.66 -8.54
CA THR A 139 -16.03 16.24 -8.85
C THR A 139 -16.44 15.93 -10.27
N SER A 140 -15.58 15.22 -11.00
CA SER A 140 -15.83 14.71 -12.34
C SER A 140 -15.66 13.19 -12.39
N VAL A 141 -16.53 12.48 -13.13
CA VAL A 141 -16.34 11.06 -13.40
C VAL A 141 -15.53 10.87 -14.67
N ILE A 142 -14.60 9.91 -14.70
CA ILE A 142 -13.91 9.53 -15.94
C ILE A 142 -14.81 8.56 -16.72
N PRO A 143 -15.42 8.96 -17.87
CA PRO A 143 -16.46 8.18 -18.54
C PRO A 143 -15.96 6.81 -19.02
N LYS A 144 -14.68 6.68 -19.38
CA LYS A 144 -14.06 5.44 -19.87
C LYS A 144 -14.02 4.32 -18.82
N THR A 145 -14.13 4.65 -17.54
CA THR A 145 -14.10 3.68 -16.42
C THR A 145 -15.50 3.21 -16.02
N LYS A 146 -16.55 3.92 -16.45
CA LYS A 146 -17.91 3.75 -15.96
C LYS A 146 -18.47 2.34 -16.21
N ASN A 147 -18.86 1.66 -15.11
CA ASN A 147 -19.47 0.33 -15.10
C ASN A 147 -18.64 -0.81 -15.75
N LYS A 148 -17.34 -0.62 -15.90
CA LYS A 148 -16.48 -1.65 -16.51
C LYS A 148 -15.99 -2.65 -15.50
N GLN A 149 -15.37 -2.20 -14.42
CA GLN A 149 -14.70 -3.04 -13.45
C GLN A 149 -14.95 -2.51 -12.02
N SER A 150 -14.68 -3.32 -11.00
CA SER A 150 -14.55 -2.87 -9.62
C SER A 150 -13.15 -2.30 -9.45
N TRP A 151 -13.05 -0.97 -9.44
CA TRP A 151 -11.78 -0.26 -9.40
C TRP A 151 -11.21 -0.29 -7.99
N MET A 152 -9.91 -0.58 -7.88
CA MET A 152 -9.19 -0.71 -6.62
C MET A 152 -8.30 0.49 -6.35
N TYR A 153 -7.19 0.60 -7.05
CA TYR A 153 -6.14 1.59 -6.78
C TYR A 153 -5.84 2.43 -8.01
N ALA A 154 -5.40 3.67 -7.75
CA ALA A 154 -4.77 4.53 -8.74
C ALA A 154 -3.32 4.83 -8.32
N LEU A 155 -2.41 4.80 -9.30
CA LEU A 155 -1.02 5.20 -9.20
C LEU A 155 -0.78 6.35 -10.18
N PRO A 156 -0.63 7.61 -9.71
CA PRO A 156 -0.18 8.70 -10.56
C PRO A 156 1.21 8.41 -11.10
N MET A 157 1.36 8.36 -12.41
CA MET A 157 2.61 8.01 -13.07
C MET A 157 2.62 8.60 -14.47
N GLN A 158 3.67 9.33 -14.84
CA GLN A 158 3.81 9.81 -16.21
C GLN A 158 4.30 8.67 -17.11
N VAL A 159 3.41 8.18 -17.98
CA VAL A 159 3.65 6.99 -18.80
C VAL A 159 4.21 7.33 -20.19
N ASP A 160 3.66 8.33 -20.89
CA ASP A 160 4.04 8.64 -22.28
C ASP A 160 4.77 9.97 -22.48
N GLN A 161 5.18 10.60 -21.38
CA GLN A 161 5.89 11.87 -21.34
C GLN A 161 5.13 13.02 -22.05
N LYS A 162 3.78 12.98 -22.02
CA LYS A 162 2.94 13.97 -22.65
C LYS A 162 1.90 14.53 -21.69
N HIS A 163 1.51 15.79 -21.91
CA HIS A 163 0.39 16.45 -21.25
C HIS A 163 0.47 16.48 -19.71
N GLY A 164 -0.64 16.17 -19.03
CA GLY A 164 -0.71 16.08 -17.57
C GLY A 164 -0.25 14.73 -17.03
N THR A 165 -0.44 14.52 -15.72
CA THR A 165 -0.11 13.26 -15.07
C THR A 165 -1.08 12.15 -15.52
N ASP A 166 -0.53 11.02 -15.99
CA ASP A 166 -1.29 9.83 -16.28
C ASP A 166 -1.66 9.06 -15.00
N LEU A 167 -2.53 8.06 -15.13
CA LEU A 167 -2.90 7.18 -14.03
C LEU A 167 -2.74 5.71 -14.45
N VAL A 168 -1.95 4.94 -13.72
CA VAL A 168 -2.06 3.49 -13.75
C VAL A 168 -3.15 3.09 -12.78
N ILE A 169 -4.15 2.36 -13.24
CA ILE A 169 -5.33 1.98 -12.45
C ILE A 169 -5.50 0.48 -12.42
N SER A 170 -6.07 -0.01 -11.35
CA SER A 170 -6.27 -1.44 -11.14
C SER A 170 -7.69 -1.79 -10.71
N SER A 171 -8.01 -3.08 -10.80
CA SER A 171 -9.34 -3.56 -10.51
C SER A 171 -9.35 -4.97 -9.92
N LYS A 172 -10.55 -5.44 -9.52
CA LYS A 172 -10.79 -6.80 -9.04
C LYS A 172 -11.98 -7.47 -9.72
N GLY A 173 -11.99 -8.81 -9.67
CA GLY A 173 -13.11 -9.64 -10.12
C GLY A 173 -13.05 -10.01 -11.61
N LYS A 174 -14.20 -10.35 -12.18
CA LYS A 174 -14.27 -10.80 -13.58
C LYS A 174 -13.85 -9.68 -14.54
N GLY A 175 -12.84 -9.96 -15.37
CA GLY A 175 -12.30 -9.01 -16.34
C GLY A 175 -11.39 -7.95 -15.70
N ALA A 176 -10.90 -8.20 -14.49
CA ALA A 176 -9.94 -7.32 -13.82
C ALA A 176 -8.67 -7.12 -14.63
N SER A 177 -8.08 -5.94 -14.50
CA SER A 177 -6.86 -5.58 -15.22
C SER A 177 -6.01 -4.58 -14.42
N VAL A 178 -4.74 -4.52 -14.77
CA VAL A 178 -3.92 -3.31 -14.65
C VAL A 178 -4.08 -2.55 -15.97
N SER A 179 -4.39 -1.27 -15.89
CA SER A 179 -4.68 -0.43 -17.07
C SER A 179 -4.06 0.94 -16.90
N TRP A 180 -3.81 1.60 -18.00
CA TRP A 180 -3.33 2.97 -18.07
C TRP A 180 -4.43 3.90 -18.56
N LEU A 181 -4.72 4.93 -17.79
CA LEU A 181 -5.55 6.07 -18.21
C LEU A 181 -4.61 7.19 -18.68
N GLN A 182 -4.53 7.35 -20.00
CA GLN A 182 -3.73 8.37 -20.66
C GLN A 182 -4.40 9.72 -20.53
N ALA A 183 -3.69 10.70 -19.99
CA ALA A 183 -4.15 12.07 -19.87
C ALA A 183 -4.25 12.76 -21.25
N PRO A 184 -5.34 13.49 -21.55
CA PRO A 184 -5.45 14.30 -22.75
C PRO A 184 -4.70 15.63 -22.61
N GLN A 185 -4.58 16.39 -23.70
CA GLN A 185 -3.98 17.73 -23.67
C GLN A 185 -4.62 18.67 -22.66
N ASN A 186 -5.93 18.54 -22.43
CA ASN A 186 -6.63 19.21 -21.34
C ASN A 186 -7.23 18.15 -20.41
N PRO A 187 -6.58 17.80 -19.30
CA PRO A 187 -7.04 16.75 -18.40
C PRO A 187 -8.42 17.01 -17.77
N ARG A 188 -8.84 18.28 -17.66
CA ARG A 188 -10.21 18.63 -17.22
C ARG A 188 -11.30 18.23 -18.22
N ASN A 189 -10.94 17.96 -19.48
CA ASN A 189 -11.84 17.31 -20.43
C ASN A 189 -11.85 15.79 -20.21
N VAL A 190 -12.53 15.35 -19.16
CA VAL A 190 -12.56 13.94 -18.72
C VAL A 190 -13.07 12.97 -19.80
N SER A 191 -13.75 13.44 -20.84
CA SER A 191 -14.24 12.61 -21.96
C SER A 191 -13.12 12.17 -22.90
N GLU A 192 -12.01 12.87 -22.93
CA GLU A 192 -10.87 12.61 -23.82
C GLU A 192 -9.83 11.66 -23.22
N TRP A 193 -9.89 11.36 -21.93
CA TRP A 193 -9.03 10.35 -21.32
C TRP A 193 -9.17 9.01 -22.06
N ARG A 194 -8.05 8.33 -22.28
CA ARG A 194 -8.01 7.05 -22.99
C ARG A 194 -7.62 5.94 -22.05
N LEU A 195 -8.30 4.80 -22.15
CA LEU A 195 -8.05 3.62 -21.32
C LEU A 195 -7.34 2.55 -22.15
N HIS A 196 -6.13 2.20 -21.75
CA HIS A 196 -5.30 1.14 -22.33
C HIS A 196 -5.14 0.00 -21.31
N LYS A 197 -5.45 -1.23 -21.71
CA LYS A 197 -5.18 -2.40 -20.85
C LYS A 197 -3.71 -2.76 -20.96
N LEU A 198 -3.02 -2.88 -19.81
CA LEU A 198 -1.61 -3.27 -19.73
C LEU A 198 -1.46 -4.76 -19.44
N GLN A 199 -2.34 -5.33 -18.60
CA GLN A 199 -2.29 -6.74 -18.21
C GLN A 199 -3.64 -7.21 -17.67
N ASP A 200 -4.01 -8.48 -17.94
CA ASP A 200 -5.11 -9.14 -17.25
C ASP A 200 -4.74 -9.46 -15.80
N ALA A 201 -5.71 -9.32 -14.90
CA ALA A 201 -5.52 -9.50 -13.47
C ALA A 201 -6.72 -10.22 -12.83
N GLY A 202 -6.59 -10.57 -11.55
CA GLY A 202 -7.66 -11.18 -10.77
C GLY A 202 -8.18 -10.29 -9.65
N TRP A 203 -7.28 -9.80 -8.79
CA TRP A 203 -7.58 -8.87 -7.70
C TRP A 203 -6.30 -8.16 -7.28
N ILE A 204 -6.09 -6.98 -7.81
CA ILE A 204 -4.90 -6.20 -7.52
C ILE A 204 -5.00 -5.59 -6.12
N MET A 205 -3.93 -5.72 -5.34
CA MET A 205 -3.82 -5.16 -3.99
C MET A 205 -2.78 -4.06 -3.90
N SER A 206 -1.78 -4.00 -4.80
CA SER A 206 -0.78 -2.93 -4.82
C SER A 206 -0.35 -2.58 -6.23
N LEU A 207 -0.05 -1.28 -6.41
CA LEU A 207 0.66 -0.72 -7.55
C LEU A 207 1.76 0.19 -7.00
N ILE A 208 3.01 -0.06 -7.39
CA ILE A 208 4.18 0.74 -6.99
C ILE A 208 4.99 1.07 -8.23
N ASP A 209 5.35 2.34 -8.42
CA ASP A 209 6.24 2.78 -9.49
C ASP A 209 7.71 2.67 -9.04
N ILE A 210 8.46 1.87 -9.73
CA ILE A 210 9.85 1.57 -9.41
C ILE A 210 10.61 1.13 -10.67
N ASP A 211 11.85 1.60 -10.82
CA ASP A 211 12.75 1.12 -11.86
C ASP A 211 13.32 -0.25 -11.45
N MET A 212 12.79 -1.34 -12.03
CA MET A 212 13.08 -2.70 -11.63
C MET A 212 14.32 -3.28 -12.31
N ASP A 213 14.64 -2.81 -13.51
CA ASP A 213 15.75 -3.29 -14.32
C ASP A 213 16.90 -2.29 -14.51
N ASN A 214 16.76 -1.09 -13.91
CA ASN A 214 17.71 0.02 -13.94
C ASN A 214 17.93 0.60 -15.35
N ASP A 215 16.87 0.63 -16.17
CA ASP A 215 16.90 1.26 -17.50
C ASP A 215 16.62 2.77 -17.45
N GLY A 216 16.27 3.30 -16.28
CA GLY A 216 15.93 4.71 -16.02
C GLY A 216 14.44 5.02 -16.18
N ASN A 217 13.62 4.07 -16.60
CA ASN A 217 12.17 4.21 -16.64
C ASN A 217 11.54 3.62 -15.39
N LYS A 218 10.38 4.17 -15.01
CA LYS A 218 9.59 3.57 -13.93
C LYS A 218 8.71 2.46 -14.48
N ASP A 219 8.84 1.27 -13.90
CA ASP A 219 7.98 0.12 -14.11
C ASP A 219 6.83 0.11 -13.12
N ILE A 220 5.95 -0.87 -13.22
CA ILE A 220 4.84 -1.06 -12.31
C ILE A 220 5.02 -2.37 -11.56
N LEU A 221 5.37 -2.31 -10.28
CA LEU A 221 5.39 -3.48 -9.40
C LEU A 221 3.97 -3.72 -8.88
N VAL A 222 3.52 -4.97 -8.93
CA VAL A 222 2.13 -5.37 -8.73
C VAL A 222 2.03 -6.54 -7.77
N SER A 223 1.05 -6.49 -6.85
CA SER A 223 0.53 -7.69 -6.19
C SER A 223 -0.87 -8.02 -6.70
N ASP A 224 -1.05 -9.25 -7.18
CA ASP A 224 -2.33 -9.79 -7.61
C ASP A 224 -2.75 -10.95 -6.69
N ARG A 225 -3.78 -10.70 -5.89
CA ARG A 225 -4.23 -11.64 -4.85
C ARG A 225 -4.87 -12.90 -5.42
N ARG A 226 -5.54 -12.81 -6.57
CA ARG A 226 -6.37 -13.90 -7.10
C ARG A 226 -6.25 -14.02 -8.62
N GLY A 227 -6.79 -15.11 -9.14
CA GLY A 227 -6.78 -15.39 -10.57
C GLY A 227 -5.63 -16.32 -10.99
N PRO A 228 -5.60 -16.70 -12.27
CA PRO A 228 -4.59 -17.65 -12.79
C PRO A 228 -3.17 -17.06 -12.82
N ASN A 229 -3.07 -15.73 -12.88
CA ASN A 229 -1.82 -15.00 -12.95
C ASN A 229 -1.44 -14.31 -11.63
N ARG A 230 -1.98 -14.78 -10.49
CA ARG A 230 -1.74 -14.18 -9.17
C ARG A 230 -0.28 -14.26 -8.73
N GLY A 231 0.06 -13.47 -7.70
CA GLY A 231 1.38 -13.37 -7.10
C GLY A 231 1.95 -11.96 -7.19
N VAL A 232 3.25 -11.85 -7.03
CA VAL A 232 4.01 -10.61 -7.16
C VAL A 232 4.76 -10.63 -8.48
N TYR A 233 4.61 -9.58 -9.25
CA TYR A 233 5.25 -9.40 -10.55
C TYR A 233 5.43 -7.92 -10.86
N TRP A 234 6.23 -7.61 -11.86
CA TRP A 234 6.32 -6.25 -12.39
C TRP A 234 6.07 -6.22 -13.90
N LEU A 235 5.57 -5.10 -14.37
CA LEU A 235 5.29 -4.82 -15.77
C LEU A 235 6.36 -3.85 -16.25
N GLU A 236 7.19 -4.31 -17.18
CA GLU A 236 8.26 -3.54 -17.81
C GLU A 236 7.65 -2.44 -18.68
N ARG A 237 7.97 -1.18 -18.36
CA ARG A 237 7.51 -0.06 -19.15
C ARG A 237 8.26 -0.02 -20.48
N PRO A 238 7.58 -0.07 -21.63
CA PRO A 238 8.23 0.08 -22.92
C PRO A 238 8.88 1.45 -23.10
N GLU A 239 9.87 1.54 -24.01
CA GLU A 239 10.44 2.82 -24.42
C GLU A 239 9.37 3.83 -24.87
N ASP A 240 9.54 5.12 -24.62
CA ASP A 240 8.56 6.19 -24.83
C ASP A 240 7.89 6.16 -26.21
N ASN A 241 8.64 5.86 -27.26
CA ASN A 241 8.14 5.81 -28.63
C ASN A 241 7.28 4.56 -28.94
N LYS A 242 7.28 3.57 -28.06
CA LYS A 242 6.58 2.28 -28.20
C LYS A 242 5.41 2.12 -27.23
N VAL A 243 5.32 2.95 -26.20
CA VAL A 243 4.34 2.82 -25.11
C VAL A 243 2.89 2.70 -25.59
N ILE A 244 2.48 3.48 -26.61
CA ILE A 244 1.11 3.48 -27.12
C ILE A 244 0.80 2.23 -27.94
N ASP A 245 1.78 1.72 -28.68
CA ASP A 245 1.62 0.63 -29.64
C ASP A 245 1.97 -0.74 -29.05
N SER A 246 2.53 -0.79 -27.84
CA SER A 246 3.03 -2.02 -27.22
C SER A 246 1.92 -2.99 -26.77
N GLY A 247 0.68 -2.52 -26.64
CA GLY A 247 -0.41 -3.35 -26.12
C GLY A 247 -0.18 -3.74 -24.65
N GLU A 248 -0.21 -5.04 -24.37
CA GLU A 248 0.13 -5.56 -23.03
C GLU A 248 1.63 -5.43 -22.77
N TRP A 249 1.96 -4.93 -21.56
CA TRP A 249 3.35 -4.77 -21.13
C TRP A 249 3.97 -6.12 -20.76
N LYS A 250 5.27 -6.24 -20.99
CA LYS A 250 6.00 -7.44 -20.63
C LYS A 250 6.00 -7.67 -19.15
N ARG A 251 5.55 -8.86 -18.75
CA ARG A 251 5.44 -9.24 -17.35
C ARG A 251 6.64 -10.07 -16.90
N HIS A 252 7.16 -9.73 -15.72
CA HIS A 252 8.23 -10.46 -15.04
C HIS A 252 7.73 -10.96 -13.69
N GLN A 253 7.68 -12.27 -13.52
CA GLN A 253 7.26 -12.89 -12.26
C GLN A 253 8.35 -12.79 -11.19
N ILE A 254 7.97 -12.38 -9.95
CA ILE A 254 8.85 -12.40 -8.79
C ILE A 254 8.58 -13.67 -7.97
N GLY A 255 7.34 -13.90 -7.54
CA GLY A 255 6.99 -15.09 -6.77
C GLY A 255 5.54 -15.09 -6.28
N GLY A 256 5.22 -15.95 -5.30
CA GLY A 256 3.91 -15.98 -4.63
C GLY A 256 2.74 -16.44 -5.48
N SER A 257 2.95 -17.14 -6.60
CA SER A 257 1.89 -17.58 -7.51
C SER A 257 0.94 -18.63 -6.91
N ASP A 258 1.34 -19.27 -5.82
CA ASP A 258 0.53 -20.23 -5.05
C ASP A 258 -0.22 -19.57 -3.88
N LYS A 259 0.02 -18.27 -3.60
CA LYS A 259 -0.47 -17.54 -2.42
C LYS A 259 -1.52 -16.49 -2.77
N GLU A 260 -2.33 -16.10 -1.78
CA GLU A 260 -3.20 -14.92 -1.84
C GLU A 260 -2.47 -13.70 -1.26
N ILE A 261 -1.55 -13.11 -2.04
CA ILE A 261 -0.80 -11.93 -1.63
C ILE A 261 -1.74 -10.73 -1.48
N LEU A 262 -1.62 -10.02 -0.36
CA LEU A 262 -2.29 -8.75 -0.12
C LEU A 262 -1.37 -7.59 -0.51
N PHE A 263 -1.13 -6.65 0.40
CA PHE A 263 -0.24 -5.51 0.11
C PHE A 263 1.23 -5.93 0.05
N ILE A 264 2.00 -5.16 -0.68
CA ILE A 264 3.45 -5.29 -0.77
C ILE A 264 4.10 -3.93 -0.50
N THR A 265 5.34 -3.99 -0.05
CA THR A 265 6.25 -2.84 0.04
C THR A 265 7.61 -3.21 -0.53
N THR A 266 8.46 -2.22 -0.74
CA THR A 266 9.85 -2.40 -1.16
C THR A 266 10.80 -1.87 -0.10
N GLY A 267 11.99 -2.46 0.02
CA GLY A 267 13.03 -2.00 0.93
C GLY A 267 14.23 -2.93 0.90
N ASP A 268 15.37 -2.48 1.36
CA ASP A 268 16.58 -3.28 1.54
C ASP A 268 16.59 -3.84 2.96
N LEU A 269 16.00 -5.04 3.15
CA LEU A 269 15.77 -5.59 4.49
C LEU A 269 17.06 -6.05 5.19
N ASP A 270 18.00 -6.59 4.44
CA ASP A 270 19.26 -7.14 5.00
C ASP A 270 20.47 -6.24 4.75
N LYS A 271 20.24 -5.03 4.21
CA LYS A 271 21.26 -4.02 3.95
C LYS A 271 22.34 -4.47 2.96
N ASP A 272 21.94 -5.25 1.96
CA ASP A 272 22.81 -5.68 0.85
C ASP A 272 22.82 -4.69 -0.35
N THR A 273 22.15 -3.56 -0.19
CA THR A 273 21.99 -2.47 -1.18
C THR A 273 21.08 -2.78 -2.36
N LYS A 274 20.40 -3.93 -2.35
CA LYS A 274 19.40 -4.28 -3.36
C LYS A 274 18.00 -4.04 -2.80
N THR A 275 17.11 -3.63 -3.66
CA THR A 275 15.71 -3.44 -3.28
C THR A 275 14.97 -4.77 -3.30
N ASP A 276 14.58 -5.23 -2.13
CA ASP A 276 13.73 -6.41 -1.94
C ASP A 276 12.25 -6.06 -2.10
N VAL A 277 11.41 -7.07 -2.24
CA VAL A 277 9.95 -6.93 -2.15
C VAL A 277 9.46 -7.72 -0.95
N ILE A 278 8.75 -7.04 -0.07
CA ILE A 278 8.15 -7.64 1.11
C ILE A 278 6.63 -7.65 0.92
N ALA A 279 6.07 -8.85 0.93
CA ALA A 279 4.66 -9.12 0.74
C ALA A 279 4.06 -9.73 2.01
N ILE A 280 2.73 -9.74 2.08
CA ILE A 280 2.02 -10.41 3.16
C ILE A 280 0.85 -11.21 2.61
N ASP A 281 0.63 -12.38 3.18
CA ASP A 281 -0.61 -13.14 3.06
C ASP A 281 -1.30 -13.23 4.43
N LYS A 282 -2.37 -13.99 4.53
CA LYS A 282 -3.13 -14.12 5.79
C LYS A 282 -2.35 -14.70 6.96
N LYS A 283 -1.23 -15.39 6.71
CA LYS A 283 -0.50 -16.18 7.73
C LYS A 283 0.98 -15.84 7.83
N SER A 284 1.52 -15.18 6.82
CA SER A 284 2.96 -15.03 6.68
C SER A 284 3.31 -13.70 6.02
N ILE A 285 4.45 -13.16 6.38
CA ILE A 285 5.19 -12.20 5.60
C ILE A 285 6.07 -13.00 4.65
N ILE A 286 6.14 -12.58 3.41
CA ILE A 286 6.93 -13.21 2.36
C ILE A 286 7.99 -12.20 1.91
N TRP A 287 9.23 -12.49 2.19
CA TRP A 287 10.35 -11.70 1.74
C TRP A 287 10.89 -12.27 0.43
N PHE A 288 10.67 -11.57 -0.65
CA PHE A 288 11.32 -11.82 -1.93
C PHE A 288 12.64 -11.04 -1.95
N LYS A 289 13.70 -11.72 -1.54
CA LYS A 289 15.04 -11.16 -1.54
C LYS A 289 15.57 -11.09 -2.96
N LYS A 290 16.03 -9.91 -3.37
CA LYS A 290 16.67 -9.70 -4.67
C LYS A 290 18.06 -10.32 -4.67
N GLU A 291 18.29 -11.29 -5.57
CA GLU A 291 19.62 -11.76 -5.94
C GLU A 291 20.08 -11.07 -7.24
N SER A 292 21.16 -11.54 -7.89
CA SER A 292 21.65 -10.89 -9.13
C SER A 292 20.58 -10.92 -10.23
N ASP A 293 20.07 -12.11 -10.57
CA ASP A 293 19.14 -12.33 -11.68
C ASP A 293 17.88 -13.12 -11.27
N SER A 294 17.67 -13.26 -9.97
CA SER A 294 16.58 -14.08 -9.42
C SER A 294 16.05 -13.50 -8.11
N TRP A 295 15.02 -14.13 -7.58
CA TRP A 295 14.43 -13.82 -6.29
C TRP A 295 14.46 -15.06 -5.40
N GLU A 296 14.92 -14.91 -4.17
CA GLU A 296 14.81 -15.92 -3.13
C GLU A 296 13.53 -15.65 -2.31
N GLU A 297 12.64 -16.63 -2.24
CA GLU A 297 11.41 -16.50 -1.44
C GLU A 297 11.65 -17.02 -0.02
N ILE A 298 11.54 -16.15 0.97
CA ILE A 298 11.73 -16.45 2.39
C ILE A 298 10.40 -16.21 3.12
N ILE A 299 9.90 -17.22 3.82
CA ILE A 299 8.64 -17.16 4.55
C ILE A 299 8.90 -16.86 6.02
N ILE A 300 8.28 -15.80 6.53
CA ILE A 300 8.31 -15.38 7.92
C ILE A 300 6.89 -15.56 8.47
N PRO A 301 6.60 -16.58 9.29
CA PRO A 301 5.28 -16.77 9.87
C PRO A 301 4.87 -15.57 10.72
N LEU A 302 3.60 -15.18 10.67
CA LEU A 302 3.07 -14.19 11.59
C LEU A 302 3.14 -14.72 13.03
N PRO A 303 3.47 -13.86 14.03
CA PRO A 303 3.51 -14.27 15.42
C PRO A 303 2.11 -14.62 15.95
N GLU A 304 2.07 -15.38 17.05
CA GLU A 304 0.80 -15.63 17.74
C GLU A 304 0.21 -14.33 18.33
N GLY A 305 -1.11 -14.30 18.50
CA GLY A 305 -1.82 -13.16 19.10
C GLY A 305 -2.06 -11.98 18.18
N VAL A 306 -2.01 -12.19 16.86
CA VAL A 306 -2.39 -11.19 15.84
C VAL A 306 -3.57 -11.66 14.99
N GLY A 307 -4.19 -10.76 14.26
CA GLY A 307 -5.18 -11.08 13.22
C GLY A 307 -4.55 -11.76 11.99
N THR A 308 -5.22 -11.70 10.86
CA THR A 308 -4.67 -12.16 9.58
C THR A 308 -3.94 -11.01 8.88
N GLY A 309 -2.80 -11.28 8.26
CA GLY A 309 -1.96 -10.26 7.65
C GLY A 309 -2.69 -9.41 6.60
N LYS A 310 -2.36 -8.13 6.53
CA LYS A 310 -2.95 -7.17 5.60
C LYS A 310 -1.90 -6.38 4.83
N SER A 311 -1.04 -5.60 5.51
CA SER A 311 0.02 -4.82 4.85
C SER A 311 1.34 -4.88 5.61
N THR A 312 2.42 -4.45 4.95
CA THR A 312 3.77 -4.37 5.51
C THR A 312 4.42 -3.03 5.18
N ALA A 313 5.35 -2.61 6.05
CA ALA A 313 6.31 -1.55 5.79
C ALA A 313 7.70 -1.98 6.27
N VAL A 314 8.77 -1.40 5.70
CA VAL A 314 10.16 -1.70 6.04
C VAL A 314 10.88 -0.43 6.41
N CYS A 315 11.36 -0.34 7.64
CA CYS A 315 12.12 0.79 8.14
C CYS A 315 12.88 0.41 9.43
N ASP A 316 13.80 1.25 9.85
CA ASP A 316 14.44 1.16 11.17
C ASP A 316 13.50 1.76 12.21
N VAL A 317 12.80 0.91 12.96
CA VAL A 317 11.77 1.32 13.94
C VAL A 317 12.40 1.76 15.26
N ASN A 318 13.53 1.16 15.63
CA ASN A 318 14.13 1.29 16.96
C ASN A 318 15.47 2.04 16.96
N GLY A 319 15.89 2.61 15.84
CA GLY A 319 17.14 3.37 15.72
C GLY A 319 18.42 2.53 15.76
N ASP A 320 18.33 1.21 15.61
CA ASP A 320 19.49 0.30 15.65
C ASP A 320 20.25 0.19 14.31
N LYS A 321 19.80 0.94 13.31
CA LYS A 321 20.31 0.99 11.93
C LYS A 321 20.08 -0.27 11.12
N LYS A 322 19.20 -1.16 11.56
CA LYS A 322 18.68 -2.27 10.76
C LYS A 322 17.26 -1.95 10.31
N ASN A 323 16.88 -2.51 9.20
CA ASN A 323 15.50 -2.38 8.76
C ASN A 323 14.66 -3.50 9.39
N ASP A 324 13.60 -3.09 10.05
CA ASP A 324 12.58 -3.94 10.67
C ASP A 324 11.39 -4.11 9.73
N ILE A 325 10.46 -4.99 10.06
CA ILE A 325 9.20 -5.15 9.34
C ILE A 325 8.05 -4.72 10.25
N VAL A 326 7.31 -3.69 9.87
CA VAL A 326 6.02 -3.35 10.47
C VAL A 326 4.92 -4.02 9.66
N PHE A 327 3.88 -4.53 10.32
CA PHE A 327 2.76 -5.15 9.63
C PHE A 327 1.42 -4.85 10.30
N SER A 328 0.37 -4.74 9.49
CA SER A 328 -1.03 -4.65 9.93
C SER A 328 -1.77 -5.94 9.68
N CYS A 329 -2.90 -6.08 10.38
CA CYS A 329 -3.77 -7.23 10.29
C CYS A 329 -5.24 -6.84 10.11
N GLU A 330 -6.00 -7.70 9.43
CA GLU A 330 -7.44 -7.75 9.49
C GLU A 330 -7.89 -8.94 10.36
N ASN A 331 -9.17 -8.99 10.74
CA ASN A 331 -9.72 -10.00 11.64
C ASN A 331 -9.10 -10.01 13.05
N SER A 332 -8.66 -8.87 13.54
CA SER A 332 -8.04 -8.69 14.85
C SER A 332 -9.10 -8.55 15.95
N LYS A 333 -9.88 -9.63 16.20
CA LYS A 333 -10.97 -9.62 17.19
C LYS A 333 -10.50 -10.07 18.58
N GLY A 334 -11.15 -9.52 19.60
CA GLY A 334 -10.92 -9.92 21.00
C GLY A 334 -9.57 -9.45 21.51
N ASN A 335 -8.69 -10.39 21.84
CA ASN A 335 -7.35 -10.07 22.37
C ASN A 335 -6.25 -10.09 21.31
N LEU A 336 -6.62 -10.13 20.02
CA LEU A 336 -5.66 -10.12 18.93
C LEU A 336 -5.18 -8.69 18.64
N SER A 337 -3.88 -8.53 18.41
CA SER A 337 -3.31 -7.26 17.96
C SER A 337 -3.56 -7.04 16.46
N GLY A 338 -3.87 -5.79 16.11
CA GLY A 338 -4.06 -5.36 14.72
C GLY A 338 -2.79 -4.85 14.05
N MET A 339 -1.75 -4.53 14.81
CA MET A 339 -0.50 -3.99 14.27
C MET A 339 0.69 -4.34 15.19
N ARG A 340 1.76 -4.85 14.59
CA ARG A 340 3.03 -5.14 15.27
C ARG A 340 4.22 -4.87 14.36
N TRP A 341 5.43 -4.92 14.94
CA TRP A 341 6.67 -4.92 14.19
C TRP A 341 7.59 -6.05 14.61
N LEU A 342 8.47 -6.45 13.69
CA LEU A 342 9.43 -7.54 13.86
C LEU A 342 10.84 -6.99 13.73
N SER A 343 11.68 -7.22 14.76
CA SER A 343 13.12 -6.98 14.71
C SER A 343 13.91 -8.28 14.58
N TRP A 344 15.18 -8.16 14.21
CA TRP A 344 16.13 -9.27 14.10
C TRP A 344 17.51 -8.86 14.62
N GLU A 345 18.31 -9.84 15.10
CA GLU A 345 19.60 -9.52 15.72
C GLU A 345 20.80 -9.73 14.80
N GLN A 346 21.02 -10.93 14.27
CA GLN A 346 22.21 -11.29 13.50
C GLN A 346 21.98 -11.21 11.98
N SER A 347 20.90 -11.79 11.50
CA SER A 347 20.51 -11.76 10.11
C SER A 347 19.02 -12.09 9.98
N PRO A 348 18.27 -11.37 9.11
CA PRO A 348 16.86 -11.65 8.89
C PRO A 348 16.64 -13.05 8.28
N LYS A 349 17.64 -13.63 7.57
CA LYS A 349 17.58 -14.99 7.01
C LYS A 349 17.58 -16.10 8.07
N LEU A 350 18.06 -15.86 9.28
CA LEU A 350 18.11 -16.88 10.33
C LEU A 350 16.73 -17.20 10.93
N GLY A 351 15.69 -16.43 10.61
CA GLY A 351 14.34 -16.65 11.11
C GLY A 351 14.18 -16.37 12.63
N LEU A 352 15.15 -15.72 13.25
CA LEU A 352 15.12 -15.35 14.65
C LEU A 352 14.54 -13.95 14.82
N TRP A 353 13.24 -13.84 14.61
CA TRP A 353 12.50 -12.58 14.71
C TRP A 353 11.94 -12.38 16.11
N LYS A 354 11.98 -11.14 16.60
CA LYS A 354 11.32 -10.70 17.84
C LYS A 354 10.10 -9.87 17.46
N SER A 355 8.96 -10.19 18.07
CA SER A 355 7.69 -9.47 17.82
C SER A 355 7.43 -8.44 18.90
N HIS A 356 7.11 -7.22 18.50
CA HIS A 356 6.86 -6.07 19.35
C HIS A 356 5.45 -5.51 19.07
N GLU A 357 4.80 -5.01 20.13
CA GLU A 357 3.44 -4.52 20.06
C GLU A 357 3.38 -3.06 19.54
N ILE A 358 2.39 -2.77 18.69
CA ILE A 358 2.02 -1.40 18.29
C ILE A 358 0.56 -1.13 18.66
N GLY A 359 -0.39 -1.84 18.05
CA GLY A 359 -1.81 -1.51 18.12
C GLY A 359 -2.52 -2.02 19.38
N GLY A 360 -2.01 -3.11 19.99
CA GLY A 360 -2.74 -3.78 21.08
C GLY A 360 -4.05 -4.40 20.62
N PRO A 361 -4.94 -4.76 21.55
CA PRO A 361 -6.20 -5.43 21.25
C PRO A 361 -7.34 -4.42 20.95
N GLU A 362 -7.10 -3.43 20.11
CA GLU A 362 -8.12 -2.51 19.60
C GLU A 362 -8.20 -2.59 18.08
N GLY A 363 -9.37 -2.25 17.50
CA GLY A 363 -9.60 -2.34 16.07
C GLY A 363 -9.77 -3.77 15.56
N HIS A 364 -10.38 -3.90 14.38
CA HIS A 364 -10.70 -5.19 13.80
C HIS A 364 -10.09 -5.37 12.40
N LYS A 365 -10.15 -4.34 11.57
CA LYS A 365 -9.70 -4.37 10.18
C LYS A 365 -8.84 -3.16 9.88
N TYR A 366 -7.57 -3.31 10.16
CA TYR A 366 -6.55 -2.33 9.78
C TYR A 366 -6.28 -2.45 8.29
N ASP A 367 -5.89 -1.36 7.67
CA ASP A 367 -5.54 -1.34 6.26
C ASP A 367 -4.05 -1.07 6.05
N ARG A 368 -3.69 -0.42 4.96
CA ARG A 368 -2.32 -0.09 4.58
C ARG A 368 -1.66 0.79 5.65
N ILE A 369 -0.40 0.46 5.96
CA ILE A 369 0.44 1.23 6.88
C ILE A 369 1.33 2.17 6.08
N GLU A 370 1.48 3.40 6.59
CA GLU A 370 2.53 4.33 6.21
C GLU A 370 3.41 4.63 7.43
N MET A 371 4.73 4.52 7.28
CA MET A 371 5.68 4.89 8.33
C MET A 371 6.18 6.31 8.05
N TYR A 372 5.88 7.23 8.96
CA TYR A 372 6.14 8.66 8.80
C TYR A 372 6.38 9.33 10.15
N ASP A 373 7.35 10.26 10.24
CA ASP A 373 7.60 11.08 11.44
C ASP A 373 6.51 12.16 11.54
N VAL A 374 5.37 11.79 12.17
CA VAL A 374 4.15 12.61 12.18
C VAL A 374 4.29 13.82 13.09
N ASP A 375 4.96 13.72 14.22
CA ASP A 375 5.08 14.83 15.19
C ASP A 375 6.45 15.52 15.15
N GLY A 376 7.36 15.01 14.34
CA GLY A 376 8.66 15.64 14.06
C GLY A 376 9.68 15.46 15.17
N ASP A 377 9.58 14.39 15.96
CA ASP A 377 10.53 14.06 17.01
C ASP A 377 11.75 13.26 16.53
N GLY A 378 11.71 12.78 15.28
CA GLY A 378 12.82 12.16 14.57
C GLY A 378 12.76 10.63 14.53
N ASP A 379 11.70 10.00 15.06
CA ASP A 379 11.43 8.59 14.83
C ASP A 379 10.21 8.40 13.89
N LEU A 380 10.02 7.18 13.40
CA LEU A 380 8.91 6.90 12.48
C LEU A 380 7.72 6.34 13.24
N ASP A 381 6.60 7.01 13.08
CA ASP A 381 5.29 6.60 13.60
C ASP A 381 4.55 5.70 12.62
N ALA A 382 3.57 4.96 13.12
CA ALA A 382 2.74 4.08 12.29
C ALA A 382 1.37 4.72 12.00
N LEU A 383 1.21 5.29 10.81
CA LEU A 383 -0.03 5.86 10.32
C LEU A 383 -0.87 4.78 9.63
N CYS A 384 -2.17 4.74 9.94
CA CYS A 384 -3.09 3.76 9.38
C CYS A 384 -4.55 4.24 9.45
N CYS A 385 -5.43 3.45 8.89
CA CYS A 385 -6.88 3.56 9.13
C CYS A 385 -7.47 2.21 9.54
N GLU A 386 -8.68 2.26 10.08
CA GLU A 386 -9.43 1.07 10.48
C GLU A 386 -10.89 1.22 10.06
N GLU A 387 -11.42 0.18 9.41
CA GLU A 387 -12.70 0.24 8.72
C GLU A 387 -13.91 -0.10 9.62
N VAL A 388 -13.76 -1.06 10.56
CA VAL A 388 -14.91 -1.77 11.18
C VAL A 388 -15.27 -1.22 12.56
N ASP A 389 -14.31 -1.04 13.46
CA ASP A 389 -14.54 -0.60 14.83
C ASP A 389 -14.52 0.92 14.97
N GLN A 390 -14.51 1.62 13.83
CA GLN A 390 -14.59 3.08 13.72
C GLN A 390 -13.47 3.83 14.46
N LEU A 391 -12.26 3.27 14.46
CA LEU A 391 -11.09 4.01 14.88
C LEU A 391 -10.78 5.15 13.89
N GLY A 392 -11.17 4.98 12.62
CA GLY A 392 -11.05 5.96 11.55
C GLY A 392 -9.63 6.08 11.04
N VAL A 393 -9.15 7.31 10.85
CA VAL A 393 -7.77 7.63 10.45
C VAL A 393 -7.00 8.05 11.69
N PHE A 394 -5.85 7.44 11.93
CA PHE A 394 -5.06 7.63 13.16
C PHE A 394 -3.61 7.24 12.93
N TRP A 395 -2.77 7.54 13.91
CA TRP A 395 -1.39 7.07 13.97
C TRP A 395 -1.02 6.63 15.38
N TYR A 396 -0.03 5.76 15.49
CA TYR A 396 0.55 5.31 16.73
C TYR A 396 1.92 5.96 16.90
N GLU A 397 2.07 6.70 18.00
CA GLU A 397 3.30 7.40 18.41
C GLU A 397 4.36 6.40 18.81
N ASN A 398 5.48 6.37 18.09
CA ASN A 398 6.62 5.53 18.42
C ASN A 398 7.24 6.03 19.74
N PRO A 399 7.42 5.17 20.75
CA PRO A 399 7.98 5.60 22.03
C PRO A 399 9.51 5.60 22.07
N HIS A 400 10.22 5.40 20.96
CA HIS A 400 11.66 5.15 20.97
C HIS A 400 12.48 6.38 21.36
N LEU A 401 12.14 7.56 20.84
CA LEU A 401 12.82 8.83 21.15
C LEU A 401 12.08 9.69 22.17
N ASN A 402 10.94 9.23 22.67
CA ASN A 402 10.10 9.93 23.68
C ASN A 402 10.53 9.67 25.13
#